data_61040186bf7deb1eb75fe2f218f8683a
#
_entry.id   61040186bf7deb1eb75fe2f218f8683a
#
_cell.length_a   1.000
_cell.length_b   1.000
_cell.length_c   1.000
_cell.angle_alpha   90.00
_cell.angle_beta   90.00
_cell.angle_gamma   90.00
#
_symmetry.space_group_name_H-M   'P 1'
#
loop_
_entity.id
_entity.type
_entity.pdbx_description
1 polymer ?
#
loop_
_entity_poly.entity_id
_entity_poly.type
_entity_poly.pdbx_seq_one_letter_code
_entity_poly.pdbx_strand_id
1 'polypeptide(L)'
;MKDPKVTMSKFLSLVLRHQPQTIGVTLDRHGWIEIDTLIAAASAHGRKLTHELLLELVETSDKQRFAVSDDGLRVRANQGHSIHGIDLELTPQVPPETLFHGTIAAVLPAIRREGLLKQARHHVHLSASIETAERVGARRGKPVILIVAARAMHEAGIEFYRSANGVWLVDAVPPEYLRENSE
;
A
#
# COMPACT_ATOMS: atom_id res chain seq x y z
N MET A 1 3.27 0.37 26.55
CA MET A 1 3.60 -0.85 25.76
C MET A 1 2.94 -0.74 24.39
N LYS A 2 3.63 -1.11 23.31
CA LYS A 2 2.99 -1.13 21.98
C LYS A 2 2.03 -2.31 21.91
N ASP A 3 0.84 -2.08 21.37
CA ASP A 3 -0.17 -3.13 21.14
C ASP A 3 0.46 -4.30 20.36
N PRO A 4 0.38 -5.54 20.87
CA PRO A 4 0.92 -6.73 20.21
C PRO A 4 0.37 -6.92 18.79
N LYS A 5 -0.91 -6.60 18.54
CA LYS A 5 -1.54 -6.67 17.22
C LYS A 5 -0.94 -5.68 16.23
N VAL A 6 -0.71 -4.44 16.67
CA VAL A 6 -0.03 -3.42 15.86
C VAL A 6 1.39 -3.85 15.51
N THR A 7 2.10 -4.45 16.46
CA THR A 7 3.45 -4.96 16.24
C THR A 7 3.46 -6.10 15.23
N MET A 8 2.51 -7.06 15.37
CA MET A 8 2.37 -8.18 14.43
C MET A 8 1.95 -7.71 13.04
N SER A 9 1.01 -6.78 12.92
CA SER A 9 0.60 -6.21 11.63
C SER A 9 1.76 -5.50 10.91
N LYS A 10 2.65 -4.84 11.65
CA LYS A 10 3.88 -4.24 11.09
C LYS A 10 4.85 -5.30 10.60
N PHE A 11 5.03 -6.36 11.37
CA PHE A 11 5.87 -7.50 11.00
C PHE A 11 5.34 -8.18 9.72
N LEU A 12 4.05 -8.49 9.65
CA LEU A 12 3.43 -9.04 8.44
C LEU A 12 3.58 -8.12 7.24
N SER A 13 3.42 -6.79 7.44
CA SER A 13 3.63 -5.81 6.38
C SER A 13 5.06 -5.79 5.86
N LEU A 14 6.04 -5.94 6.76
CA LEU A 14 7.45 -6.04 6.36
C LEU A 14 7.71 -7.30 5.52
N VAL A 15 7.27 -8.44 5.99
CA VAL A 15 7.48 -9.74 5.33
C VAL A 15 6.74 -9.79 3.98
N LEU A 16 5.44 -9.49 3.97
CA LEU A 16 4.59 -9.68 2.79
C LEU A 16 4.75 -8.59 1.72
N ARG A 17 5.45 -7.49 2.02
CA ARG A 17 5.60 -6.37 1.06
C ARG A 17 7.04 -6.08 0.67
N HIS A 18 7.99 -6.36 1.57
CA HIS A 18 9.32 -5.81 1.43
C HIS A 18 10.44 -6.84 1.59
N GLN A 19 10.41 -7.66 2.63
CA GLN A 19 11.54 -8.47 3.06
C GLN A 19 11.14 -9.89 3.53
N PRO A 20 10.54 -10.73 2.66
CA PRO A 20 10.19 -12.11 3.03
C PRO A 20 11.40 -12.94 3.45
N GLN A 21 12.56 -12.65 2.89
CA GLN A 21 13.81 -13.33 3.21
C GLN A 21 14.26 -13.16 4.67
N THR A 22 13.75 -12.16 5.39
CA THR A 22 14.08 -11.95 6.82
C THR A 22 13.63 -13.10 7.71
N ILE A 23 12.67 -13.88 7.26
CA ILE A 23 12.22 -15.12 7.91
C ILE A 23 12.35 -16.35 6.99
N GLY A 24 13.14 -16.23 5.91
CA GLY A 24 13.45 -17.34 5.02
C GLY A 24 12.27 -17.80 4.15
N VAL A 25 11.28 -16.98 3.88
CA VAL A 25 10.14 -17.32 3.02
C VAL A 25 10.22 -16.64 1.65
N THR A 26 9.50 -17.23 0.68
CA THR A 26 9.34 -16.69 -0.67
C THR A 26 7.85 -16.54 -0.95
N LEU A 27 7.48 -15.44 -1.60
CA LEU A 27 6.12 -15.23 -2.11
C LEU A 27 6.05 -15.71 -3.56
N ASP A 28 4.87 -16.15 -3.99
CA ASP A 28 4.64 -16.40 -5.40
C ASP A 28 4.61 -15.09 -6.22
N ARG A 29 4.49 -15.20 -7.55
CA ARG A 29 4.47 -14.03 -8.44
C ARG A 29 3.30 -13.07 -8.18
N HIS A 30 2.25 -13.49 -7.47
CA HIS A 30 1.08 -12.70 -7.10
C HIS A 30 1.10 -12.25 -5.63
N GLY A 31 2.22 -12.46 -4.94
CA GLY A 31 2.43 -12.06 -3.56
C GLY A 31 1.80 -12.98 -2.52
N TRP A 32 1.31 -14.17 -2.92
CA TRP A 32 0.74 -15.14 -2.00
C TRP A 32 1.79 -16.00 -1.31
N ILE A 33 1.47 -16.42 -0.09
CA ILE A 33 2.19 -17.44 0.65
C ILE A 33 1.19 -18.31 1.42
N GLU A 34 1.49 -19.60 1.55
CA GLU A 34 0.73 -20.51 2.41
C GLU A 34 0.77 -20.05 3.87
N ILE A 35 -0.40 -19.99 4.52
CA ILE A 35 -0.54 -19.51 5.90
C ILE A 35 0.30 -20.33 6.85
N ASP A 36 0.27 -21.65 6.72
CA ASP A 36 1.04 -22.56 7.59
C ASP A 36 2.55 -22.36 7.43
N THR A 37 3.02 -22.16 6.21
CA THR A 37 4.43 -21.84 5.94
C THR A 37 4.83 -20.53 6.61
N LEU A 38 4.00 -19.49 6.51
CA LEU A 38 4.24 -18.19 7.13
C LEU A 38 4.27 -18.30 8.66
N ILE A 39 3.33 -19.04 9.25
CA ILE A 39 3.24 -19.26 10.71
C ILE A 39 4.48 -20.01 11.20
N ALA A 40 4.88 -21.11 10.54
CA ALA A 40 6.07 -21.88 10.91
C ALA A 40 7.33 -21.02 10.84
N ALA A 41 7.53 -20.27 9.76
CA ALA A 41 8.67 -19.37 9.60
C ALA A 41 8.69 -18.24 10.64
N ALA A 42 7.54 -17.62 10.92
CA ALA A 42 7.41 -16.60 11.95
C ALA A 42 7.78 -17.15 13.34
N SER A 43 7.28 -18.35 13.68
CA SER A 43 7.58 -19.03 14.96
C SER A 43 9.05 -19.36 15.10
N ALA A 44 9.71 -19.84 14.05
CA ALA A 44 11.16 -20.12 14.04
C ALA A 44 11.99 -18.84 14.30
N HIS A 45 11.44 -17.65 13.98
CA HIS A 45 12.06 -16.35 14.23
C HIS A 45 11.50 -15.64 15.48
N GLY A 46 10.94 -16.39 16.43
CA GLY A 46 10.49 -15.88 17.73
C GLY A 46 9.23 -15.02 17.68
N ARG A 47 8.43 -15.11 16.61
CA ARG A 47 7.15 -14.40 16.46
C ARG A 47 5.99 -15.35 16.73
N LYS A 48 5.19 -15.04 17.74
CA LYS A 48 3.99 -15.83 18.09
C LYS A 48 2.83 -15.46 17.16
N LEU A 49 2.87 -15.97 15.94
CA LEU A 49 1.78 -15.85 14.96
C LEU A 49 0.98 -17.17 15.00
N THR A 50 -0.33 -17.07 15.22
CA THR A 50 -1.26 -18.20 15.09
C THR A 50 -2.22 -17.94 13.93
N HIS A 51 -2.91 -18.98 13.49
CA HIS A 51 -3.91 -18.88 12.43
C HIS A 51 -5.04 -17.90 12.83
N GLU A 52 -5.55 -18.01 14.07
CA GLU A 52 -6.58 -17.14 14.60
C GLU A 52 -6.14 -15.68 14.63
N LEU A 53 -4.92 -15.41 15.11
CA LEU A 53 -4.37 -14.04 15.13
C LEU A 53 -4.20 -13.48 13.74
N LEU A 54 -3.76 -14.29 12.78
CA LEU A 54 -3.64 -13.86 11.38
C LEU A 54 -5.00 -13.45 10.80
N LEU A 55 -6.02 -14.32 10.94
CA LEU A 55 -7.37 -14.03 10.46
C LEU A 55 -7.95 -12.79 11.13
N GLU A 56 -7.79 -12.66 12.46
CA GLU A 56 -8.22 -11.47 13.18
C GLU A 56 -7.55 -10.20 12.63
N LEU A 57 -6.24 -10.23 12.34
CA LEU A 57 -5.53 -9.08 11.75
C LEU A 57 -5.99 -8.75 10.32
N VAL A 58 -6.41 -9.74 9.57
CA VAL A 58 -7.00 -9.53 8.24
C VAL A 58 -8.37 -8.85 8.35
N GLU A 59 -9.24 -9.37 9.22
CA GLU A 59 -10.62 -8.91 9.37
C GLU A 59 -10.74 -7.56 10.07
N THR A 60 -9.98 -7.36 11.17
CA THR A 60 -10.10 -6.16 12.01
C THR A 60 -9.23 -4.98 11.56
N SER A 61 -8.46 -5.14 10.50
CA SER A 61 -7.61 -4.07 10.00
C SER A 61 -8.43 -2.98 9.32
N ASP A 62 -8.57 -1.81 9.90
CA ASP A 62 -9.21 -0.62 9.31
C ASP A 62 -8.71 -0.29 7.89
N LYS A 63 -7.51 -0.77 7.54
CA LYS A 63 -6.85 -0.52 6.26
C LYS A 63 -6.85 -1.73 5.34
N GLN A 64 -7.47 -2.82 5.73
CA GLN A 64 -7.53 -4.07 4.94
C GLN A 64 -6.21 -4.36 4.21
N ARG A 65 -5.10 -4.39 4.98
CA ARG A 65 -3.75 -4.50 4.40
C ARG A 65 -3.46 -5.84 3.76
N PHE A 66 -4.16 -6.87 4.20
CA PHE A 66 -3.95 -8.26 3.82
C PHE A 66 -5.25 -8.86 3.31
N ALA A 67 -5.13 -9.87 2.48
CA ALA A 67 -6.23 -10.69 2.02
C ALA A 67 -5.88 -12.16 2.22
N VAL A 68 -6.89 -12.96 2.51
CA VAL A 68 -6.83 -14.42 2.50
C VAL A 68 -7.47 -14.90 1.20
N SER A 69 -6.93 -15.95 0.61
CA SER A 69 -7.47 -16.57 -0.59
C SER A 69 -8.85 -17.24 -0.32
N ASP A 70 -9.64 -17.44 -1.37
CA ASP A 70 -11.00 -17.99 -1.25
C ASP A 70 -11.03 -19.40 -0.61
N ASP A 71 -9.96 -20.17 -0.78
CA ASP A 71 -9.76 -21.48 -0.15
C ASP A 71 -9.33 -21.39 1.33
N GLY A 72 -9.02 -20.20 1.83
CA GLY A 72 -8.57 -19.97 3.20
C GLY A 72 -7.12 -20.38 3.49
N LEU A 73 -6.36 -20.81 2.48
CA LEU A 73 -5.05 -21.43 2.69
C LEU A 73 -3.87 -20.46 2.53
N ARG A 74 -4.06 -19.35 1.80
CA ARG A 74 -3.00 -18.41 1.48
C ARG A 74 -3.32 -17.00 1.94
N VAL A 75 -2.27 -16.22 2.18
CA VAL A 75 -2.36 -14.80 2.54
C VAL A 75 -1.44 -13.97 1.67
N ARG A 76 -1.85 -12.74 1.36
CA ARG A 76 -1.00 -11.73 0.69
C ARG A 76 -1.26 -10.33 1.23
N ALA A 77 -0.37 -9.41 0.91
CA ALA A 77 -0.65 -7.98 1.07
C ALA A 77 -1.44 -7.46 -0.15
N ASN A 78 -2.40 -6.56 0.10
CA ASN A 78 -3.27 -6.02 -0.96
C ASN A 78 -2.57 -4.99 -1.85
N GLN A 79 -1.50 -4.36 -1.38
CA GLN A 79 -0.74 -3.35 -2.13
C GLN A 79 0.54 -2.93 -1.39
N GLY A 80 1.38 -2.12 -2.04
CA GLY A 80 2.53 -1.47 -1.41
C GLY A 80 3.80 -2.32 -1.41
N HIS A 81 3.88 -3.31 -2.28
CA HIS A 81 5.08 -4.15 -2.47
C HIS A 81 6.26 -3.33 -2.99
N SER A 82 7.45 -3.68 -2.55
CA SER A 82 8.72 -3.28 -3.15
C SER A 82 9.56 -4.50 -3.58
N ILE A 83 8.97 -5.70 -3.50
CA ILE A 83 9.58 -6.94 -3.96
C ILE A 83 9.50 -6.97 -5.48
N HIS A 84 10.64 -7.15 -6.13
CA HIS A 84 10.69 -7.22 -7.58
C HIS A 84 9.93 -8.44 -8.11
N GLY A 85 9.18 -8.26 -9.20
CA GLY A 85 8.46 -9.35 -9.88
C GLY A 85 7.10 -9.72 -9.29
N ILE A 86 6.62 -9.03 -8.26
CA ILE A 86 5.23 -9.22 -7.79
C ILE A 86 4.27 -8.53 -8.73
N ASP A 87 3.32 -9.29 -9.27
CA ASP A 87 2.20 -8.82 -10.09
C ASP A 87 0.89 -9.12 -9.36
N LEU A 88 0.18 -8.07 -8.97
CA LEU A 88 -1.11 -8.20 -8.26
C LEU A 88 -2.30 -8.43 -9.20
N GLU A 89 -2.06 -8.59 -10.50
CA GLU A 89 -3.09 -8.79 -11.54
C GLU A 89 -4.17 -7.70 -11.51
N LEU A 90 -3.75 -6.46 -11.28
CA LEU A 90 -4.66 -5.33 -11.22
C LEU A 90 -5.15 -4.98 -12.63
N THR A 91 -6.46 -4.84 -12.77
CA THR A 91 -7.07 -4.37 -14.01
C THR A 91 -7.17 -2.85 -14.02
N PRO A 92 -6.91 -2.17 -15.15
CA PRO A 92 -7.12 -0.74 -15.29
C PRO A 92 -8.55 -0.35 -14.95
N GLN A 93 -8.70 0.76 -14.22
CA GLN A 93 -10.00 1.32 -13.84
C GLN A 93 -10.04 2.82 -14.12
N VAL A 94 -11.22 3.31 -14.46
CA VAL A 94 -11.45 4.75 -14.65
C VAL A 94 -11.47 5.44 -13.29
N PRO A 95 -10.55 6.40 -13.03
CA PRO A 95 -10.50 7.09 -11.74
C PRO A 95 -11.63 8.13 -11.61
N PRO A 96 -11.94 8.58 -10.39
CA PRO A 96 -12.77 9.75 -10.18
C PRO A 96 -12.09 11.02 -10.74
N GLU A 97 -12.80 12.13 -10.73
CA GLU A 97 -12.30 13.43 -11.21
C GLU A 97 -10.98 13.80 -10.52
N THR A 98 -10.96 13.70 -9.20
CA THR A 98 -9.81 14.03 -8.38
C THR A 98 -9.46 12.89 -7.41
N LEU A 99 -8.15 12.76 -7.17
CA LEU A 99 -7.57 11.94 -6.11
C LEU A 99 -6.64 12.78 -5.25
N PHE A 100 -6.20 12.26 -4.12
CA PHE A 100 -5.45 13.01 -3.12
C PHE A 100 -4.17 12.27 -2.72
N HIS A 101 -3.12 13.05 -2.45
CA HIS A 101 -1.87 12.52 -1.91
C HIS A 101 -1.42 13.33 -0.69
N GLY A 102 -1.25 12.65 0.44
CA GLY A 102 -0.74 13.28 1.66
C GLY A 102 0.78 13.21 1.71
N THR A 103 1.40 14.36 1.85
CA THR A 103 2.86 14.53 1.92
C THR A 103 3.26 15.51 3.03
N ILE A 104 4.49 15.99 3.05
CA ILE A 104 5.01 17.00 3.97
C ILE A 104 5.74 18.10 3.20
N ALA A 105 5.82 19.29 3.78
CA ALA A 105 6.42 20.47 3.13
C ALA A 105 7.87 20.23 2.66
N ALA A 106 8.66 19.44 3.39
CA ALA A 106 10.06 19.19 3.08
C ALA A 106 10.31 18.57 1.69
N VAL A 107 9.35 17.81 1.14
CA VAL A 107 9.50 17.14 -0.17
C VAL A 107 8.79 17.86 -1.31
N LEU A 108 8.03 18.92 -1.03
CA LEU A 108 7.30 19.68 -2.07
C LEU A 108 8.20 20.22 -3.19
N PRO A 109 9.41 20.75 -2.93
CA PRO A 109 10.28 21.25 -4.01
C PRO A 109 10.62 20.15 -5.03
N ALA A 110 10.85 18.93 -4.58
CA ALA A 110 11.09 17.80 -5.47
C ALA A 110 9.81 17.40 -6.24
N ILE A 111 8.67 17.32 -5.55
CA ILE A 111 7.39 17.00 -6.18
C ILE A 111 6.97 18.03 -7.23
N ARG A 112 7.17 19.32 -6.98
CA ARG A 112 6.88 20.38 -7.94
C ARG A 112 7.72 20.28 -9.21
N ARG A 113 8.94 19.75 -9.12
CA ARG A 113 9.85 19.57 -10.25
C ARG A 113 9.63 18.24 -10.98
N GLU A 114 9.42 17.17 -10.26
CA GLU A 114 9.47 15.79 -10.77
C GLU A 114 8.11 15.08 -10.77
N GLY A 115 7.10 15.66 -10.10
CA GLY A 115 5.82 15.01 -9.84
C GLY A 115 5.91 13.98 -8.70
N LEU A 116 4.87 13.15 -8.60
CA LEU A 116 4.87 12.02 -7.67
C LEU A 116 5.46 10.80 -8.38
N LEU A 117 6.53 10.27 -7.80
CA LEU A 117 7.21 9.08 -8.30
C LEU A 117 6.99 7.92 -7.33
N LYS A 118 6.92 6.72 -7.86
CA LYS A 118 6.67 5.48 -7.08
C LYS A 118 7.80 5.10 -6.12
N GLN A 119 9.01 5.65 -6.33
CA GLN A 119 10.22 5.35 -5.56
C GLN A 119 10.51 3.84 -5.56
N ALA A 120 10.73 3.24 -4.39
CA ALA A 120 10.96 1.80 -4.23
C ALA A 120 9.69 0.93 -4.36
N ARG A 121 8.52 1.53 -4.54
CA ARG A 121 7.24 0.80 -4.68
C ARG A 121 6.91 0.53 -6.15
N HIS A 122 5.92 -0.31 -6.40
CA HIS A 122 5.43 -0.57 -7.75
C HIS A 122 4.60 0.59 -8.30
N HIS A 123 3.92 1.34 -7.43
CA HIS A 123 3.03 2.44 -7.81
C HIS A 123 3.08 3.60 -6.82
N VAL A 124 2.68 4.78 -7.29
CA VAL A 124 2.24 5.89 -6.44
C VAL A 124 0.87 5.53 -5.85
N HIS A 125 0.68 5.82 -4.56
CA HIS A 125 -0.57 5.55 -3.86
C HIS A 125 -1.35 6.85 -3.69
N LEU A 126 -2.60 6.83 -4.12
CA LEU A 126 -3.51 7.96 -4.04
C LEU A 126 -4.75 7.58 -3.23
N SER A 127 -5.33 8.54 -2.56
CA SER A 127 -6.51 8.40 -1.72
C SER A 127 -7.74 8.98 -2.40
N ALA A 128 -8.90 8.38 -2.17
CA ALA A 128 -10.17 8.90 -2.68
C ALA A 128 -10.73 10.06 -1.82
N SER A 129 -10.18 10.30 -0.63
CA SER A 129 -10.60 11.39 0.26
C SER A 129 -9.44 12.14 0.88
N ILE A 130 -9.68 13.40 1.21
CA ILE A 130 -8.72 14.29 1.88
C ILE A 130 -8.34 13.74 3.25
N GLU A 131 -9.31 13.30 4.05
CA GLU A 131 -9.09 12.78 5.41
C GLU A 131 -8.14 11.57 5.41
N THR A 132 -8.26 10.72 4.40
CA THR A 132 -7.35 9.58 4.27
C THR A 132 -5.94 10.03 3.86
N ALA A 133 -5.83 11.00 2.96
CA ALA A 133 -4.54 11.58 2.56
C ALA A 133 -3.86 12.29 3.75
N GLU A 134 -4.60 13.04 4.55
CA GLU A 134 -4.10 13.69 5.78
C GLU A 134 -3.54 12.67 6.77
N ARG A 135 -4.29 11.61 7.07
CA ARG A 135 -3.83 10.53 7.95
C ARG A 135 -2.56 9.84 7.45
N VAL A 136 -2.39 9.77 6.14
CA VAL A 136 -1.18 9.21 5.52
C VAL A 136 -0.01 10.17 5.65
N GLY A 137 -0.19 11.44 5.32
CA GLY A 137 0.82 12.50 5.41
C GLY A 137 1.29 12.74 6.84
N ALA A 138 0.36 12.78 7.79
CA ALA A 138 0.63 13.03 9.22
C ALA A 138 1.61 12.04 9.88
N ARG A 139 1.87 10.88 9.26
CA ARG A 139 2.87 9.92 9.75
C ARG A 139 4.31 10.44 9.71
N ARG A 140 4.57 11.45 8.87
CA ARG A 140 5.91 12.00 8.61
C ARG A 140 6.06 13.43 9.11
N GLY A 141 5.01 14.07 9.60
CA GLY A 141 5.00 15.45 10.07
C GLY A 141 3.67 16.15 9.78
N LYS A 142 3.66 17.50 9.78
CA LYS A 142 2.47 18.27 9.40
C LYS A 142 2.12 17.94 7.95
N PRO A 143 0.92 17.40 7.68
CA PRO A 143 0.54 16.98 6.33
C PRO A 143 0.32 18.18 5.41
N VAL A 144 0.69 18.00 4.16
CA VAL A 144 0.31 18.84 3.02
C VAL A 144 -0.45 17.94 2.06
N ILE A 145 -1.61 18.39 1.60
CA ILE A 145 -2.45 17.63 0.70
C ILE A 145 -2.25 18.12 -0.73
N LEU A 146 -1.95 17.19 -1.60
CA LEU A 146 -1.91 17.40 -3.04
C LEU A 146 -3.18 16.85 -3.66
N ILE A 147 -3.76 17.63 -4.55
CA ILE A 147 -4.91 17.26 -5.39
C ILE A 147 -4.36 16.83 -6.75
N VAL A 148 -4.78 15.65 -7.19
CA VAL A 148 -4.40 15.05 -8.46
C VAL A 148 -5.59 15.11 -9.41
N ALA A 149 -5.41 15.69 -10.59
CA ALA A 149 -6.41 15.72 -11.67
C ALA A 149 -6.48 14.33 -12.35
N ALA A 150 -7.00 13.34 -11.65
CA ALA A 150 -6.89 11.94 -12.04
C ALA A 150 -7.68 11.63 -13.33
N ARG A 151 -8.86 12.22 -13.51
CA ARG A 151 -9.65 12.05 -14.74
C ARG A 151 -8.90 12.60 -15.96
N ALA A 152 -8.33 13.79 -15.86
CA ALA A 152 -7.58 14.40 -16.94
C ALA A 152 -6.33 13.57 -17.31
N MET A 153 -5.65 13.00 -16.31
CA MET A 153 -4.55 12.06 -16.55
C MET A 153 -5.01 10.81 -17.30
N HIS A 154 -6.15 10.24 -16.90
CA HIS A 154 -6.71 9.06 -17.55
C HIS A 154 -7.11 9.35 -19.01
N GLU A 155 -7.72 10.49 -19.28
CA GLU A 155 -8.06 10.95 -20.63
C GLU A 155 -6.82 11.20 -21.49
N ALA A 156 -5.69 11.55 -20.88
CA ALA A 156 -4.38 11.63 -21.53
C ALA A 156 -3.70 10.26 -21.72
N GLY A 157 -4.37 9.15 -21.39
CA GLY A 157 -3.89 7.78 -21.61
C GLY A 157 -3.11 7.17 -20.45
N ILE A 158 -3.11 7.78 -19.26
CA ILE A 158 -2.44 7.23 -18.07
C ILE A 158 -3.37 6.22 -17.40
N GLU A 159 -2.89 5.01 -17.20
CA GLU A 159 -3.66 3.95 -16.58
C GLU A 159 -3.66 4.06 -15.05
N PHE A 160 -4.84 3.89 -14.49
CA PHE A 160 -5.06 3.81 -13.05
C PHE A 160 -5.54 2.43 -12.66
N TYR A 161 -5.13 1.99 -11.47
CA TYR A 161 -5.55 0.73 -10.88
C TYR A 161 -6.13 0.99 -9.50
N ARG A 162 -6.90 0.03 -9.00
CA ARG A 162 -7.44 0.10 -7.64
C ARG A 162 -7.16 -1.22 -6.93
N SER A 163 -6.50 -1.13 -5.78
CA SER A 163 -6.26 -2.29 -4.93
C SER A 163 -7.55 -2.78 -4.26
N ALA A 164 -7.56 -4.03 -3.79
CA ALA A 164 -8.70 -4.63 -3.10
C ALA A 164 -9.16 -3.82 -1.87
N ASN A 165 -8.25 -3.11 -1.21
CA ASN A 165 -8.56 -2.22 -0.09
C ASN A 165 -8.85 -0.76 -0.50
N GLY A 166 -9.16 -0.51 -1.77
CA GLY A 166 -9.66 0.77 -2.27
C GLY A 166 -8.62 1.87 -2.49
N VAL A 167 -7.34 1.56 -2.40
CA VAL A 167 -6.26 2.52 -2.69
C VAL A 167 -6.10 2.63 -4.21
N TRP A 168 -6.06 3.86 -4.72
CA TRP A 168 -5.76 4.12 -6.12
C TRP A 168 -4.27 4.09 -6.38
N LEU A 169 -3.89 3.51 -7.49
CA LEU A 169 -2.52 3.23 -7.89
C LEU A 169 -2.27 3.75 -9.29
N VAL A 170 -1.12 4.42 -9.47
CA VAL A 170 -0.67 4.93 -10.77
C VAL A 170 0.86 4.86 -10.83
N ASP A 171 1.43 4.78 -12.01
CA ASP A 171 2.89 4.65 -12.15
C ASP A 171 3.62 5.93 -11.71
N ALA A 172 3.13 7.07 -12.15
CA ALA A 172 3.63 8.40 -11.75
C ALA A 172 2.52 9.44 -11.90
N VAL A 173 2.68 10.59 -11.23
CA VAL A 173 1.81 11.77 -11.45
C VAL A 173 2.69 12.92 -11.89
N PRO A 174 2.61 13.35 -13.17
CA PRO A 174 3.34 14.50 -13.67
C PRO A 174 2.97 15.80 -12.92
N PRO A 175 3.91 16.76 -12.78
CA PRO A 175 3.68 17.99 -12.01
C PRO A 175 2.47 18.81 -12.47
N GLU A 176 2.19 18.84 -13.77
CA GLU A 176 1.08 19.60 -14.36
C GLU A 176 -0.31 19.11 -13.92
N TYR A 177 -0.42 17.90 -13.41
CA TYR A 177 -1.67 17.35 -12.86
C TYR A 177 -1.78 17.48 -11.34
N LEU A 178 -0.81 18.16 -10.71
CA LEU A 178 -0.77 18.39 -9.27
C LEU A 178 -1.09 19.82 -8.91
N ARG A 179 -1.86 19.99 -7.84
CA ARG A 179 -2.01 21.26 -7.15
C ARG A 179 -2.04 21.07 -5.65
N GLU A 180 -1.57 22.04 -4.91
CA GLU A 180 -1.70 22.01 -3.44
C GLU A 180 -3.14 22.37 -3.05
N ASN A 181 -3.65 21.66 -2.04
CA ASN A 181 -4.91 22.07 -1.41
C ASN A 181 -4.61 23.28 -0.52
N SER A 182 -4.91 24.47 -1.06
CA SER A 182 -4.83 25.71 -0.30
C SER A 182 -6.18 25.88 0.41
N GLU A 183 -6.22 25.63 1.71
CA GLU A 183 -7.30 26.19 2.55
C GLU A 183 -7.06 27.67 2.80
#